data_b1bb2baeaf37b96d397b4232cfbfc425
#
_entry.id   b1bb2baeaf37b96d397b4232cfbfc425
#
_cell.length_a   1.000
_cell.length_b   1.000
_cell.length_c   1.000
_cell.angle_alpha   90.00
_cell.angle_beta   90.00
_cell.angle_gamma   90.00
#
_symmetry.space_group_name_H-M   'P 1'
#
loop_
_entity.id
_entity.type
_entity.pdbx_description
1 polymer ?
#
loop_
_entity_poly.entity_id
_entity_poly.type
_entity_poly.pdbx_seq_one_letter_code
_entity_poly.pdbx_strand_id
1 'polypeptide(L)'
;MGFTSEIHDYQLLSKIATNDKHGENSPYFDGWKAYDRDPFHPTKNPDGVIQMGLAENQLSFDLIEDWIMENPKASICTPEGVNQFKHIANFQDYHGLPEFTKGVANFMSKVRGGRVKFDPHRILMSGGATGANELIMFCLADP
;
A
#
# COMPACT_ATOMS: atom_id res chain seq x y z
N MET A 1 37.96 -46.37 -3.73
CA MET A 1 37.58 -45.45 -2.67
C MET A 1 36.59 -44.47 -3.28
N GLY A 2 35.29 -44.69 -3.07
CA GLY A 2 34.24 -43.81 -3.59
C GLY A 2 33.97 -42.72 -2.55
N PHE A 3 34.15 -41.47 -2.95
CA PHE A 3 33.69 -40.32 -2.17
C PHE A 3 32.19 -40.20 -2.40
N THR A 4 31.37 -40.67 -1.45
CA THR A 4 29.98 -40.25 -1.35
C THR A 4 29.98 -38.84 -0.76
N SER A 5 29.80 -37.84 -1.64
CA SER A 5 29.46 -36.50 -1.17
C SER A 5 28.08 -36.54 -0.52
N GLU A 6 28.03 -36.51 0.81
CA GLU A 6 26.82 -36.15 1.53
C GLU A 6 26.49 -34.71 1.13
N ILE A 7 25.52 -34.54 0.23
CA ILE A 7 24.90 -33.28 -0.04
C ILE A 7 24.10 -32.95 1.25
N HIS A 8 24.70 -32.17 2.12
CA HIS A 8 23.93 -31.51 3.17
C HIS A 8 22.91 -30.63 2.48
N ASP A 9 21.65 -31.09 2.54
CA ASP A 9 20.49 -30.33 2.07
C ASP A 9 20.35 -29.13 3.01
N TYR A 10 21.09 -28.05 2.69
CA TYR A 10 20.95 -26.78 3.41
C TYR A 10 19.59 -26.21 3.06
N GLN A 11 18.66 -26.29 3.98
CA GLN A 11 17.40 -25.61 3.85
C GLN A 11 17.66 -24.09 3.81
N LEU A 12 17.73 -23.54 2.60
CA LEU A 12 18.04 -22.12 2.36
C LEU A 12 16.93 -21.19 2.85
N LEU A 13 15.71 -21.71 2.96
CA LEU A 13 14.55 -20.94 3.39
C LEU A 13 14.06 -21.41 4.75
N SER A 14 13.49 -20.49 5.51
CA SER A 14 12.88 -20.85 6.80
C SER A 14 11.68 -21.78 6.61
N LYS A 15 11.35 -22.56 7.65
CA LYS A 15 10.15 -23.42 7.66
C LYS A 15 8.85 -22.61 7.51
N ILE A 16 8.84 -21.35 7.96
CA ILE A 16 7.71 -20.44 7.77
C ILE A 16 7.58 -20.09 6.29
N ALA A 17 8.67 -19.77 5.62
CA ALA A 17 8.65 -19.41 4.20
C ALA A 17 8.27 -20.57 3.26
N THR A 18 8.49 -21.81 3.69
CA THR A 18 8.27 -23.02 2.87
C THR A 18 6.98 -23.77 3.21
N ASN A 19 6.21 -23.34 4.22
CA ASN A 19 4.93 -23.97 4.49
C ASN A 19 3.84 -23.44 3.54
N ASP A 20 2.76 -24.20 3.41
CA ASP A 20 1.65 -23.93 2.50
C ASP A 20 0.47 -23.16 3.12
N LYS A 21 0.67 -22.59 4.33
CA LYS A 21 -0.37 -21.85 5.08
C LYS A 21 -0.37 -20.34 4.82
N HIS A 22 0.46 -19.88 3.91
CA HIS A 22 0.59 -18.45 3.54
C HIS A 22 0.67 -18.31 2.00
N GLY A 23 0.76 -17.07 1.51
CA GLY A 23 0.70 -16.80 0.08
C GLY A 23 -0.68 -17.15 -0.48
N GLU A 24 -0.76 -17.60 -1.71
CA GLU A 24 -2.00 -17.88 -2.42
C GLU A 24 -2.85 -19.03 -1.79
N ASN A 25 -2.23 -19.86 -0.94
CA ASN A 25 -2.90 -20.94 -0.23
C ASN A 25 -3.49 -20.51 1.11
N SER A 26 -3.30 -19.25 1.51
CA SER A 26 -3.93 -18.78 2.75
C SER A 26 -5.42 -18.49 2.55
N PRO A 27 -6.25 -18.63 3.59
CA PRO A 27 -7.67 -18.28 3.55
C PRO A 27 -7.95 -16.83 3.13
N TYR A 28 -6.95 -15.95 3.25
CA TYR A 28 -7.03 -14.56 2.78
C TYR A 28 -7.40 -14.47 1.29
N PHE A 29 -6.92 -15.41 0.47
CA PHE A 29 -7.15 -15.41 -0.97
C PHE A 29 -8.42 -16.19 -1.41
N ASP A 30 -9.17 -16.79 -0.48
CA ASP A 30 -10.37 -17.53 -0.85
C ASP A 30 -11.46 -16.63 -1.45
N GLY A 31 -11.59 -15.40 -0.94
CA GLY A 31 -12.48 -14.38 -1.50
C GLY A 31 -12.08 -13.96 -2.93
N TRP A 32 -10.80 -13.87 -3.20
CA TRP A 32 -10.26 -13.58 -4.54
C TRP A 32 -10.59 -14.69 -5.52
N LYS A 33 -10.31 -15.93 -5.14
CA LYS A 33 -10.61 -17.11 -5.96
C LYS A 33 -12.11 -17.26 -6.24
N ALA A 34 -12.96 -16.85 -5.30
CA ALA A 34 -14.40 -16.83 -5.50
C ALA A 34 -14.81 -15.73 -6.49
N TYR A 35 -14.28 -14.52 -6.34
CA TYR A 35 -14.53 -13.42 -7.25
C TYR A 35 -14.06 -13.72 -8.67
N ASP A 36 -12.85 -14.27 -8.86
CA ASP A 36 -12.30 -14.60 -10.18
C ASP A 36 -13.16 -15.61 -10.94
N ARG A 37 -13.85 -16.50 -10.21
CA ARG A 37 -14.75 -17.51 -10.80
C ARG A 37 -16.13 -16.96 -11.14
N ASP A 38 -16.61 -15.99 -10.35
CA ASP A 38 -17.99 -15.53 -10.43
C ASP A 38 -18.09 -14.03 -10.05
N PRO A 39 -17.48 -13.13 -10.82
CA PRO A 39 -17.44 -11.70 -10.47
C PRO A 39 -18.81 -11.04 -10.60
N PHE A 40 -19.17 -10.21 -9.65
CA PHE A 40 -20.35 -9.36 -9.71
C PHE A 40 -20.29 -8.43 -10.93
N HIS A 41 -21.43 -8.27 -11.60
CA HIS A 41 -21.64 -7.24 -12.60
C HIS A 41 -23.10 -6.77 -12.56
N PRO A 42 -23.38 -5.46 -12.46
CA PRO A 42 -24.71 -4.95 -12.16
C PRO A 42 -25.82 -5.37 -13.15
N THR A 43 -25.46 -5.69 -14.38
CA THR A 43 -26.43 -6.10 -15.41
C THR A 43 -26.19 -7.51 -15.95
N LYS A 44 -24.94 -8.00 -15.97
CA LYS A 44 -24.61 -9.31 -16.54
C LYS A 44 -24.59 -10.43 -15.54
N ASN A 45 -24.25 -10.13 -14.28
CA ASN A 45 -24.16 -11.09 -13.18
C ASN A 45 -24.47 -10.42 -11.83
N PRO A 46 -25.72 -10.01 -11.60
CA PRO A 46 -26.10 -9.28 -10.39
C PRO A 46 -26.01 -10.11 -9.10
N ASP A 47 -25.97 -11.42 -9.21
CA ASP A 47 -25.86 -12.35 -8.08
C ASP A 47 -24.41 -12.82 -7.84
N GLY A 48 -23.45 -12.31 -8.62
CA GLY A 48 -22.04 -12.67 -8.50
C GLY A 48 -21.37 -12.13 -7.24
N VAL A 49 -20.16 -12.58 -7.00
CA VAL A 49 -19.36 -12.25 -5.81
C VAL A 49 -18.88 -10.80 -5.88
N ILE A 50 -19.13 -10.05 -4.81
CA ILE A 50 -18.56 -8.71 -4.61
C ILE A 50 -17.30 -8.85 -3.76
N GLN A 51 -16.14 -8.48 -4.35
CA GLN A 51 -14.87 -8.49 -3.63
C GLN A 51 -14.75 -7.24 -2.73
N MET A 52 -14.80 -7.46 -1.42
CA MET A 52 -14.67 -6.40 -0.40
C MET A 52 -13.32 -6.46 0.36
N GLY A 53 -12.45 -7.40 0.01
CA GLY A 53 -11.14 -7.58 0.65
C GLY A 53 -10.09 -6.57 0.21
N LEU A 54 -10.37 -5.78 -0.85
CA LEU A 54 -9.52 -4.70 -1.32
C LEU A 54 -10.04 -3.35 -0.85
N ALA A 55 -9.13 -2.53 -0.36
CA ALA A 55 -9.41 -1.14 0.02
C ALA A 55 -9.24 -0.16 -1.17
N GLU A 56 -9.36 -0.62 -2.39
CA GLU A 56 -9.24 0.21 -3.59
C GLU A 56 -10.54 0.95 -3.87
N ASN A 57 -10.45 2.28 -3.99
CA ASN A 57 -11.57 3.07 -4.47
C ASN A 57 -11.62 3.05 -5.99
N GLN A 58 -12.41 2.17 -6.56
CA GLN A 58 -12.60 2.05 -8.00
C GLN A 58 -13.74 2.93 -8.55
N LEU A 59 -14.46 3.64 -7.67
CA LEU A 59 -15.63 4.43 -8.06
C LEU A 59 -15.30 5.88 -8.44
N SER A 60 -14.09 6.35 -8.17
CA SER A 60 -13.72 7.76 -8.33
C SER A 60 -12.61 7.99 -9.36
N PHE A 61 -12.32 7.02 -10.22
CA PHE A 61 -11.26 7.15 -11.21
C PHE A 61 -11.49 8.33 -12.15
N ASP A 62 -12.66 8.40 -12.78
CA ASP A 62 -13.00 9.49 -13.71
C ASP A 62 -12.84 10.86 -13.05
N LEU A 63 -13.33 11.00 -11.83
CA LEU A 63 -13.22 12.26 -11.06
C LEU A 63 -11.76 12.64 -10.79
N ILE A 64 -10.91 11.66 -10.50
CA ILE A 64 -9.48 11.89 -10.23
C ILE A 64 -8.74 12.20 -11.52
N GLU A 65 -9.05 11.50 -12.61
CA GLU A 65 -8.46 11.75 -13.93
C GLU A 65 -8.78 13.15 -14.41
N ASP A 66 -10.05 13.57 -14.35
CA ASP A 66 -10.48 14.93 -14.68
C ASP A 66 -9.72 15.97 -13.86
N TRP A 67 -9.62 15.72 -12.53
CA TRP A 67 -8.88 16.64 -11.66
C TRP A 67 -7.39 16.73 -12.03
N ILE A 68 -6.73 15.61 -12.36
CA ILE A 68 -5.32 15.60 -12.79
C ILE A 68 -5.16 16.36 -14.11
N MET A 69 -6.08 16.20 -15.07
CA MET A 69 -6.06 16.94 -16.33
C MET A 69 -6.20 18.45 -16.12
N GLU A 70 -7.05 18.87 -15.18
CA GLU A 70 -7.20 20.27 -14.80
C GLU A 70 -6.02 20.80 -13.99
N ASN A 71 -5.30 19.93 -13.29
CA ASN A 71 -4.19 20.28 -12.40
C ASN A 71 -2.88 19.57 -12.78
N PRO A 72 -2.36 19.73 -14.01
CA PRO A 72 -1.20 18.99 -14.50
C PRO A 72 0.06 19.21 -13.64
N LYS A 73 0.16 20.34 -12.96
CA LYS A 73 1.27 20.66 -12.02
C LYS A 73 1.28 19.78 -10.77
N ALA A 74 0.21 19.07 -10.49
CA ALA A 74 0.15 18.10 -9.39
C ALA A 74 0.85 16.76 -9.71
N SER A 75 1.37 16.59 -10.92
CA SER A 75 2.08 15.38 -11.35
C SER A 75 3.50 15.69 -11.83
N ILE A 76 4.33 14.65 -11.91
CA ILE A 76 5.68 14.73 -12.47
C ILE A 76 5.70 14.83 -14.00
N CYS A 77 4.54 14.83 -14.65
CA CYS A 77 4.43 14.83 -16.12
C CYS A 77 4.58 16.23 -16.74
N THR A 78 4.85 17.26 -15.95
CA THR A 78 5.12 18.61 -16.41
C THR A 78 6.59 18.99 -16.26
N PRO A 79 7.11 20.01 -16.98
CA PRO A 79 8.47 20.48 -16.77
C PRO A 79 8.77 20.85 -15.31
N GLU A 80 7.81 21.45 -14.61
CA GLU A 80 7.93 21.78 -13.19
C GLU A 80 8.01 20.53 -12.32
N GLY A 81 7.19 19.52 -12.61
CA GLY A 81 7.22 18.23 -11.91
C GLY A 81 8.53 17.48 -12.14
N VAL A 82 9.02 17.46 -13.37
CA VAL A 82 10.33 16.87 -13.71
C VAL A 82 11.48 17.61 -12.97
N ASN A 83 11.42 18.93 -12.84
CA ASN A 83 12.40 19.69 -12.08
C ASN A 83 12.43 19.32 -10.59
N GLN A 84 11.31 18.86 -10.03
CA GLN A 84 11.23 18.36 -8.65
C GLN A 84 11.72 16.92 -8.50
N PHE A 85 11.95 16.20 -9.60
CA PHE A 85 12.30 14.78 -9.56
C PHE A 85 13.52 14.48 -8.69
N LYS A 86 14.57 15.31 -8.76
CA LYS A 86 15.77 15.15 -7.92
C LYS A 86 15.45 15.21 -6.42
N HIS A 87 14.49 16.03 -6.03
CA HIS A 87 14.09 16.16 -4.64
C HIS A 87 13.31 14.95 -4.15
N ILE A 88 12.47 14.34 -5.00
CA ILE A 88 11.68 13.17 -4.62
C ILE A 88 12.42 11.85 -4.82
N ALA A 89 13.42 11.79 -5.69
CA ALA A 89 14.19 10.59 -5.99
C ALA A 89 15.37 10.37 -5.01
N ASN A 90 15.74 11.35 -4.23
CA ASN A 90 16.81 11.25 -3.24
C ASN A 90 16.24 11.12 -1.83
N PHE A 91 17.06 10.59 -0.93
CA PHE A 91 16.75 10.60 0.49
C PHE A 91 16.60 12.05 0.98
N GLN A 92 15.51 12.32 1.67
CA GLN A 92 15.17 13.61 2.21
C GLN A 92 15.00 13.50 3.74
N ASP A 93 13.84 13.88 4.25
CA ASP A 93 13.49 13.72 5.64
C ASP A 93 12.91 12.31 5.88
N TYR A 94 13.41 11.62 6.88
CA TYR A 94 12.95 10.28 7.23
C TYR A 94 11.51 10.22 7.79
N HIS A 95 10.94 11.36 8.17
CA HIS A 95 9.53 11.46 8.51
C HIS A 95 8.61 11.59 7.29
N GLY A 96 9.15 11.99 6.16
CA GLY A 96 8.47 12.36 4.92
C GLY A 96 8.75 13.81 4.54
N LEU A 97 8.48 14.17 3.29
CA LEU A 97 8.67 15.56 2.83
C LEU A 97 7.81 16.52 3.65
N PRO A 98 8.37 17.62 4.18
CA PRO A 98 7.65 18.55 5.04
C PRO A 98 6.39 19.15 4.39
N GLU A 99 6.42 19.44 3.11
CA GLU A 99 5.26 19.92 2.36
C GLU A 99 4.15 18.86 2.29
N PHE A 100 4.53 17.60 2.14
CA PHE A 100 3.59 16.49 2.08
C PHE A 100 2.96 16.23 3.45
N THR A 101 3.75 16.12 4.51
CA THR A 101 3.21 15.93 5.88
C THR A 101 2.31 17.08 6.30
N LYS A 102 2.64 18.34 5.91
CA LYS A 102 1.77 19.50 6.12
C LYS A 102 0.47 19.39 5.32
N GLY A 103 0.52 18.94 4.07
CA GLY A 103 -0.65 18.68 3.24
C GLY A 103 -1.56 17.63 3.87
N VAL A 104 -0.98 16.52 4.33
CA VAL A 104 -1.71 15.43 5.02
C VAL A 104 -2.35 15.95 6.32
N ALA A 105 -1.62 16.69 7.16
CA ALA A 105 -2.16 17.28 8.40
C ALA A 105 -3.35 18.18 8.13
N ASN A 106 -3.26 19.04 7.12
CA ASN A 106 -4.34 19.92 6.70
C ASN A 106 -5.55 19.14 6.19
N PHE A 107 -5.34 18.14 5.35
CA PHE A 107 -6.39 17.28 4.86
C PHE A 107 -7.11 16.54 6.00
N MET A 108 -6.37 15.91 6.90
CA MET A 108 -6.92 15.22 8.07
C MET A 108 -7.74 16.16 8.95
N SER A 109 -7.27 17.39 9.15
CA SER A 109 -8.00 18.42 9.91
C SER A 109 -9.31 18.81 9.21
N LYS A 110 -9.27 18.98 7.89
CA LYS A 110 -10.43 19.37 7.06
C LYS A 110 -11.50 18.28 7.07
N VAL A 111 -11.15 17.00 6.85
CA VAL A 111 -12.12 15.90 6.84
C VAL A 111 -12.75 15.65 8.21
N ARG A 112 -12.11 16.11 9.29
CA ARG A 112 -12.64 16.10 10.66
C ARG A 112 -13.45 17.37 10.99
N GLY A 113 -13.81 18.16 9.98
CA GLY A 113 -14.61 19.39 10.14
C GLY A 113 -13.86 20.50 10.89
N GLY A 114 -12.52 20.49 10.89
CA GLY A 114 -11.69 21.47 11.58
C GLY A 114 -11.68 21.37 13.11
N ARG A 115 -12.35 20.36 13.69
CA ARG A 115 -12.45 20.18 15.16
C ARG A 115 -11.12 19.73 15.79
N VAL A 116 -10.27 19.09 15.01
CA VAL A 116 -8.95 18.61 15.44
C VAL A 116 -7.91 19.18 14.50
N LYS A 117 -6.87 19.75 15.07
CA LYS A 117 -5.68 20.17 14.31
C LYS A 117 -4.61 19.10 14.46
N PHE A 118 -4.11 18.60 13.33
CA PHE A 118 -3.01 17.66 13.31
C PHE A 118 -1.69 18.41 13.17
N ASP A 119 -0.72 18.02 13.98
CA ASP A 119 0.63 18.56 13.93
C ASP A 119 1.43 17.80 12.85
N PRO A 120 1.90 18.46 11.78
CA PRO A 120 2.68 17.81 10.74
C PRO A 120 4.00 17.20 11.25
N HIS A 121 4.56 17.71 12.35
CA HIS A 121 5.77 17.16 12.97
C HIS A 121 5.54 15.85 13.74
N ARG A 122 4.28 15.45 13.90
CA ARG A 122 3.88 14.17 14.51
C ARG A 122 3.36 13.17 13.48
N ILE A 123 3.56 13.44 12.21
CA ILE A 123 3.20 12.55 11.11
C ILE A 123 4.48 11.90 10.58
N LEU A 124 4.49 10.57 10.57
CA LEU A 124 5.52 9.76 9.95
C LEU A 124 4.91 9.06 8.74
N MET A 125 5.56 9.18 7.59
CA MET A 125 5.17 8.51 6.37
C MET A 125 5.86 7.15 6.25
N SER A 126 5.14 6.16 5.75
CA SER A 126 5.65 4.81 5.55
C SER A 126 5.15 4.22 4.23
N GLY A 127 5.63 3.05 3.86
CA GLY A 127 5.20 2.29 2.68
C GLY A 127 3.80 1.70 2.85
N GLY A 128 2.77 2.54 2.79
CA GLY A 128 1.37 2.14 2.93
C GLY A 128 0.98 1.74 4.36
N ALA A 129 -0.27 1.29 4.52
CA ALA A 129 -0.81 0.87 5.82
C ALA A 129 -0.07 -0.34 6.40
N THR A 130 0.42 -1.24 5.56
CA THR A 130 1.19 -2.41 6.00
C THR A 130 2.49 -1.99 6.68
N GLY A 131 3.27 -1.08 6.06
CA GLY A 131 4.49 -0.56 6.67
C GLY A 131 4.22 0.23 7.95
N ALA A 132 3.11 0.98 8.01
CA ALA A 132 2.72 1.68 9.23
C ALA A 132 2.39 0.70 10.36
N ASN A 133 1.65 -0.37 10.08
CA ASN A 133 1.32 -1.41 11.06
C ASN A 133 2.57 -2.12 11.57
N GLU A 134 3.50 -2.46 10.68
CA GLU A 134 4.78 -3.09 11.06
C GLU A 134 5.58 -2.21 12.00
N LEU A 135 5.73 -0.91 11.69
CA LEU A 135 6.40 0.05 12.55
C LEU A 135 5.74 0.19 13.93
N ILE A 136 4.41 0.27 13.96
CA ILE A 136 3.65 0.37 15.21
C ILE A 136 3.83 -0.90 16.05
N MET A 137 3.72 -2.07 15.43
CA MET A 137 3.91 -3.35 16.13
C MET A 137 5.33 -3.48 16.69
N PHE A 138 6.34 -3.09 15.90
CA PHE A 138 7.73 -3.07 16.37
C PHE A 138 7.94 -2.14 17.57
N CYS A 139 7.27 -0.98 17.58
CA CYS A 139 7.41 0.00 18.67
C CYS A 139 6.62 -0.34 19.94
N LEU A 140 5.51 -1.07 19.82
CA LEU A 140 4.56 -1.26 20.93
C LEU A 140 4.47 -2.71 21.42
N ALA A 141 4.95 -3.68 20.69
CA ALA A 141 4.90 -5.08 21.06
C ALA A 141 6.29 -5.58 21.43
N ASP A 142 6.40 -6.21 22.60
CA ASP A 142 7.57 -7.01 22.97
C ASP A 142 7.52 -8.36 22.27
N PRO A 143 8.68 -8.96 21.93
CA PRO A 143 8.76 -10.26 21.28
C PRO A 143 8.28 -11.42 22.18
#